data_a045661660f78363e378511fd6dbbb05
#
_entry.id   a045661660f78363e378511fd6dbbb05
#
_cell.length_a   1.000
_cell.length_b   1.000
_cell.length_c   1.000
_cell.angle_alpha   90.00
_cell.angle_beta   90.00
_cell.angle_gamma   90.00
#
_symmetry.space_group_name_H-M   'P 1'
#
loop_
_entity.id
_entity.type
_entity.pdbx_description
1 polymer ?
#
loop_
_entity_poly.entity_id
_entity_poly.type
_entity_poly.pdbx_seq_one_letter_code
_entity_poly.pdbx_strand_id
1 'polypeptide(L)'
;MPHPPPGTRRFLPAPFTGDQVAGRRAAMDPRPEIKNTHEKGRVVKTTATDPVCGMSVVPDARLAAHYQRKTVYFCSEYCRDQFTAQPERYAPALNASAPGQDKAQRRVAYFSMEVAVRSDMPIYSGGLGVLAGDMLKSCADLRVPLVAVSLLYRKGYFDQSLDAGGAQHEAPVQWDIERFVQPLNATIEIEIERRSVRVRAWQYTVAGQAGADVPLILLDTHVEGNSPKDRALVQNLYGGDQKYRLAQEVLLGIGGVRMLRALGYTGIQKYHMNEGHASLLVLELLGARDWEKQSPNFAAVRERCVFTTHTPVPAGHDHFDYDLLDRVLAPALPRPVLQMLGGQGELNMTRLGFNLSGYVNGVAKRHGEVSREMFPGYAIHHITNGVHSATWTCETFRQLYDKYLPGWSNDPAMLRHAIGIPRQAFWDAHVQAKSRLIDLVRERTGVELKPDVLTIVFARRATAYKRADLVFSD
;
A
#
# COMPACT_ATOMS: atom_id res chain seq x y z
N MET A 1 7.45 -33.65 -40.13
CA MET A 1 6.16 -32.98 -40.31
C MET A 1 5.18 -33.53 -39.27
N PRO A 2 4.73 -32.79 -38.31
CA PRO A 2 3.53 -33.10 -37.55
C PRO A 2 2.42 -32.09 -37.82
N HIS A 3 1.20 -32.59 -37.86
CA HIS A 3 -0.06 -31.91 -38.16
C HIS A 3 -0.46 -30.88 -37.11
N PRO A 4 -1.20 -29.82 -37.48
CA PRO A 4 -1.74 -28.84 -36.55
C PRO A 4 -3.07 -29.33 -35.88
N PRO A 5 -3.40 -28.83 -34.69
CA PRO A 5 -4.67 -29.14 -33.99
C PRO A 5 -5.84 -28.29 -34.52
N PRO A 6 -7.09 -28.74 -34.30
CA PRO A 6 -8.30 -28.15 -34.91
C PRO A 6 -8.90 -26.99 -34.12
N GLY A 7 -9.34 -26.01 -34.88
CA GLY A 7 -10.50 -25.16 -34.82
C GLY A 7 -10.99 -24.52 -33.49
N THR A 8 -10.69 -23.23 -33.31
CA THR A 8 -11.43 -22.35 -32.40
C THR A 8 -12.59 -21.68 -33.16
N ARG A 9 -13.84 -21.96 -32.74
CA ARG A 9 -15.05 -21.27 -33.23
C ARG A 9 -15.12 -19.86 -32.65
N ARG A 10 -15.18 -18.87 -33.53
CA ARG A 10 -15.56 -17.49 -33.22
C ARG A 10 -17.08 -17.44 -33.03
N PHE A 11 -17.53 -16.94 -31.88
CA PHE A 11 -18.90 -16.49 -31.68
C PHE A 11 -18.97 -15.00 -32.01
N LEU A 12 -19.75 -14.66 -33.03
CA LEU A 12 -20.23 -13.29 -33.32
C LEU A 12 -21.64 -13.17 -32.73
N PRO A 13 -21.99 -12.08 -32.04
CA PRO A 13 -23.37 -11.85 -31.64
C PRO A 13 -24.18 -11.22 -32.79
N ALA A 14 -25.40 -11.72 -32.95
CA ALA A 14 -26.38 -11.23 -33.92
C ALA A 14 -26.96 -9.83 -33.54
N PRO A 15 -27.43 -9.06 -34.52
CA PRO A 15 -27.99 -7.73 -34.27
C PRO A 15 -29.41 -7.80 -33.71
N PHE A 16 -29.69 -7.03 -32.65
CA PHE A 16 -31.05 -6.78 -32.17
C PHE A 16 -31.71 -5.70 -33.00
N THR A 17 -32.84 -6.06 -33.64
CA THR A 17 -33.80 -5.14 -34.28
C THR A 17 -34.71 -4.57 -33.20
N GLY A 18 -34.97 -3.24 -33.26
CA GLY A 18 -35.85 -2.55 -32.36
C GLY A 18 -37.34 -2.81 -32.73
N ASP A 19 -38.18 -2.70 -31.73
CA ASP A 19 -39.56 -2.22 -31.99
C ASP A 19 -40.13 -1.48 -30.77
N GLN A 20 -40.95 -0.54 -31.10
CA GLN A 20 -41.57 0.56 -30.43
C GLN A 20 -42.45 0.16 -29.21
N VAL A 21 -42.48 0.99 -28.17
CA VAL A 21 -43.70 1.29 -27.43
C VAL A 21 -43.78 2.77 -27.08
N ALA A 22 -44.76 3.43 -27.64
CA ALA A 22 -45.16 4.79 -27.31
C ALA A 22 -46.05 4.82 -26.09
N GLY A 23 -45.94 5.84 -25.24
CA GLY A 23 -47.10 6.15 -24.41
C GLY A 23 -46.86 6.92 -23.10
N ARG A 24 -47.24 8.18 -23.16
CA ARG A 24 -47.79 9.08 -22.14
C ARG A 24 -46.82 10.02 -21.40
N ARG A 25 -46.88 11.25 -21.83
CA ARG A 25 -46.44 12.46 -21.12
C ARG A 25 -47.41 12.77 -20.00
N ALA A 26 -46.89 12.92 -18.78
CA ALA A 26 -47.59 13.64 -17.70
C ALA A 26 -46.89 14.99 -17.49
N ALA A 27 -47.70 16.04 -17.37
CA ALA A 27 -47.27 17.42 -17.24
C ALA A 27 -46.55 17.66 -15.89
N MET A 28 -45.41 18.37 -15.92
CA MET A 28 -44.72 18.89 -14.75
C MET A 28 -45.15 20.32 -14.47
N ASP A 29 -45.52 20.57 -13.22
CA ASP A 29 -45.82 21.87 -12.64
C ASP A 29 -44.54 22.66 -12.36
N PRO A 30 -44.51 24.01 -12.50
CA PRO A 30 -43.29 24.80 -12.42
C PRO A 30 -42.86 25.03 -10.97
N ARG A 31 -41.54 24.89 -10.75
CA ARG A 31 -40.90 25.19 -9.45
C ARG A 31 -40.77 26.71 -9.21
N PRO A 32 -40.85 27.20 -7.96
CA PRO A 32 -40.62 28.59 -7.65
C PRO A 32 -39.15 28.96 -7.69
N GLU A 33 -38.87 30.13 -8.26
CA GLU A 33 -37.53 30.76 -8.27
C GLU A 33 -37.04 31.11 -6.86
N ILE A 34 -35.84 30.69 -6.51
CA ILE A 34 -35.12 31.12 -5.30
C ILE A 34 -34.18 32.26 -5.66
N LYS A 35 -34.49 33.44 -5.13
CA LYS A 35 -33.63 34.63 -5.25
C LYS A 35 -32.34 34.42 -4.43
N ASN A 36 -31.18 34.53 -5.11
CA ASN A 36 -29.87 34.60 -4.48
C ASN A 36 -29.68 35.94 -3.73
N THR A 37 -29.51 35.91 -2.42
CA THR A 37 -28.88 36.99 -1.66
C THR A 37 -27.55 36.50 -1.15
N HIS A 38 -26.47 37.12 -1.60
CA HIS A 38 -25.11 36.92 -1.10
C HIS A 38 -24.98 37.49 0.31
N GLU A 39 -24.69 36.62 1.30
CA GLU A 39 -24.03 37.05 2.53
C GLU A 39 -22.86 36.14 2.85
N LYS A 40 -21.68 36.77 2.98
CA LYS A 40 -20.41 36.14 3.33
C LYS A 40 -20.41 35.80 4.82
N GLY A 41 -20.74 34.58 5.19
CA GLY A 41 -20.49 34.01 6.49
C GLY A 41 -19.92 32.60 6.34
N ARG A 42 -18.66 32.42 6.73
CA ARG A 42 -17.98 31.12 6.72
C ARG A 42 -18.58 30.22 7.81
N VAL A 43 -19.70 29.57 7.53
CA VAL A 43 -20.30 28.56 8.41
C VAL A 43 -19.41 27.31 8.32
N VAL A 44 -18.69 27.00 9.39
CA VAL A 44 -18.06 25.69 9.58
C VAL A 44 -19.20 24.68 9.67
N LYS A 45 -19.47 23.95 8.58
CA LYS A 45 -20.44 22.85 8.60
C LYS A 45 -19.84 21.73 9.44
N THR A 46 -20.40 21.48 10.62
CA THR A 46 -20.12 20.28 11.40
C THR A 46 -20.48 19.06 10.57
N THR A 47 -19.52 18.17 10.34
CA THR A 47 -19.76 16.89 9.67
C THR A 47 -19.84 15.78 10.73
N ALA A 48 -20.66 14.77 10.48
CA ALA A 48 -20.74 13.53 11.25
C ALA A 48 -20.19 12.37 10.42
N THR A 49 -19.83 11.27 11.06
CA THR A 49 -19.38 10.05 10.36
C THR A 49 -20.50 9.01 10.37
N ASP A 50 -20.86 8.49 9.20
CA ASP A 50 -21.79 7.36 9.06
C ASP A 50 -21.14 6.09 9.62
N PRO A 51 -21.72 5.44 10.65
CA PRO A 51 -21.09 4.29 11.30
C PRO A 51 -21.13 3.01 10.48
N VAL A 52 -21.94 2.95 9.42
CA VAL A 52 -22.09 1.78 8.55
C VAL A 52 -21.01 1.76 7.47
N CYS A 53 -20.82 2.89 6.79
CA CYS A 53 -19.89 3.00 5.66
C CYS A 53 -18.69 3.91 5.93
N GLY A 54 -18.67 4.64 7.05
CA GLY A 54 -17.57 5.53 7.43
C GLY A 54 -17.52 6.87 6.71
N MET A 55 -18.48 7.19 5.85
CA MET A 55 -18.50 8.47 5.14
C MET A 55 -18.73 9.66 6.05
N SER A 56 -18.05 10.78 5.74
CA SER A 56 -18.33 12.07 6.36
C SER A 56 -19.61 12.65 5.74
N VAL A 57 -20.61 12.90 6.56
CA VAL A 57 -21.93 13.37 6.15
C VAL A 57 -22.26 14.70 6.78
N VAL A 58 -22.98 15.54 6.07
CA VAL A 58 -23.63 16.72 6.68
C VAL A 58 -24.88 16.20 7.38
N PRO A 59 -25.08 16.52 8.68
CA PRO A 59 -26.25 16.08 9.43
C PRO A 59 -27.57 16.39 8.70
N ASP A 60 -28.31 15.36 8.36
CA ASP A 60 -29.67 15.44 7.78
C ASP A 60 -30.61 14.61 8.64
N ALA A 61 -31.67 15.25 9.17
CA ALA A 61 -32.64 14.58 10.05
C ALA A 61 -33.41 13.45 9.36
N ARG A 62 -33.49 13.46 8.02
CA ARG A 62 -34.15 12.40 7.22
C ARG A 62 -33.29 11.14 7.14
N LEU A 63 -31.98 11.32 7.26
CA LEU A 63 -30.99 10.26 7.24
C LEU A 63 -30.36 10.12 8.63
N ALA A 64 -31.18 10.04 9.68
CA ALA A 64 -30.74 9.92 11.05
C ALA A 64 -31.48 8.77 11.77
N ALA A 65 -30.82 8.22 12.79
CA ALA A 65 -31.43 7.31 13.76
C ALA A 65 -30.94 7.64 15.16
N HIS A 66 -31.72 7.24 16.18
CA HIS A 66 -31.37 7.41 17.59
C HIS A 66 -30.88 6.09 18.17
N TYR A 67 -29.70 6.09 18.77
CA TYR A 67 -29.13 4.94 19.45
C TYR A 67 -28.37 5.37 20.71
N GLN A 68 -28.68 4.76 21.85
CA GLN A 68 -28.03 5.04 23.16
C GLN A 68 -27.90 6.55 23.49
N ARG A 69 -28.97 7.33 23.30
CA ARG A 69 -29.04 8.79 23.52
C ARG A 69 -28.21 9.65 22.56
N LYS A 70 -27.64 9.05 21.49
CA LYS A 70 -26.94 9.77 20.43
C LYS A 70 -27.78 9.80 19.17
N THR A 71 -27.76 10.91 18.43
CA THR A 71 -28.27 10.97 17.07
C THR A 71 -27.16 10.58 16.11
N VAL A 72 -27.41 9.59 15.29
CA VAL A 72 -26.47 9.04 14.29
C VAL A 72 -26.96 9.47 12.92
N TYR A 73 -26.06 9.95 12.08
CA TYR A 73 -26.37 10.41 10.73
C TYR A 73 -25.78 9.48 9.68
N PHE A 74 -26.47 9.30 8.56
CA PHE A 74 -26.13 8.36 7.51
C PHE A 74 -26.02 9.05 6.16
N CYS A 75 -25.22 8.47 5.27
CA CYS A 75 -25.05 8.97 3.90
C CYS A 75 -26.24 8.62 2.99
N SER A 76 -27.03 7.58 3.36
CA SER A 76 -28.14 7.06 2.57
C SER A 76 -29.16 6.34 3.46
N GLU A 77 -30.35 6.13 2.91
CA GLU A 77 -31.39 5.29 3.55
C GLU A 77 -30.89 3.87 3.76
N TYR A 78 -30.13 3.33 2.83
CA TYR A 78 -29.54 1.99 2.95
C TYR A 78 -28.66 1.86 4.21
N CYS A 79 -27.77 2.80 4.46
CA CYS A 79 -26.92 2.78 5.66
C CYS A 79 -27.74 2.94 6.94
N ARG A 80 -28.75 3.82 6.95
CA ARG A 80 -29.68 3.96 8.06
C ARG A 80 -30.40 2.65 8.36
N ASP A 81 -30.90 1.97 7.33
CA ASP A 81 -31.68 0.75 7.47
C ASP A 81 -30.79 -0.44 7.92
N GLN A 82 -29.58 -0.54 7.41
CA GLN A 82 -28.58 -1.51 7.89
C GLN A 82 -28.23 -1.29 9.36
N PHE A 83 -28.01 -0.04 9.76
CA PHE A 83 -27.75 0.30 11.15
C PHE A 83 -28.97 -0.04 12.05
N THR A 84 -30.18 0.30 11.60
CA THR A 84 -31.41 0.09 12.37
C THR A 84 -31.69 -1.39 12.55
N ALA A 85 -31.39 -2.23 11.54
CA ALA A 85 -31.55 -3.69 11.60
C ALA A 85 -30.53 -4.36 12.56
N GLN A 86 -29.30 -3.85 12.66
CA GLN A 86 -28.23 -4.46 13.47
C GLN A 86 -27.38 -3.40 14.17
N PRO A 87 -27.93 -2.58 15.09
CA PRO A 87 -27.20 -1.45 15.66
C PRO A 87 -25.98 -1.88 16.47
N GLU A 88 -26.01 -3.03 17.15
CA GLU A 88 -24.89 -3.56 17.94
C GLU A 88 -23.65 -3.85 17.08
N ARG A 89 -23.84 -4.21 15.81
CA ARG A 89 -22.76 -4.48 14.87
C ARG A 89 -21.94 -3.20 14.59
N TYR A 90 -22.60 -2.04 14.59
CA TYR A 90 -22.00 -0.75 14.24
C TYR A 90 -21.75 0.13 15.48
N ALA A 91 -22.25 -0.26 16.65
CA ALA A 91 -22.05 0.46 17.90
C ALA A 91 -20.59 0.71 18.28
N PRO A 92 -19.63 -0.20 18.04
CA PRO A 92 -18.22 0.08 18.24
C PRO A 92 -17.71 1.28 17.44
N ALA A 93 -18.22 1.51 16.23
CA ALA A 93 -17.85 2.66 15.41
C ALA A 93 -18.33 4.01 15.98
N LEU A 94 -19.44 4.01 16.73
CA LEU A 94 -19.98 5.22 17.40
C LEU A 94 -19.23 5.59 18.67
N ASN A 95 -18.57 4.63 19.30
CA ASN A 95 -17.83 4.79 20.54
C ASN A 95 -16.31 4.84 20.32
N ALA A 96 -15.87 4.59 19.09
CA ALA A 96 -14.47 4.74 18.73
C ALA A 96 -14.10 6.23 18.83
N SER A 97 -13.38 6.61 19.89
CA SER A 97 -12.44 7.73 19.82
C SER A 97 -11.65 7.54 18.53
N ALA A 98 -11.36 8.62 17.79
CA ALA A 98 -10.63 8.50 16.52
C ALA A 98 -9.50 7.45 16.66
N PRO A 99 -9.54 6.30 15.95
CA PRO A 99 -8.57 5.24 16.15
C PRO A 99 -7.26 5.68 15.53
N GLY A 100 -6.39 6.28 16.32
CA GLY A 100 -5.11 6.80 15.87
C GLY A 100 -4.21 7.26 16.98
N GLN A 101 -4.76 7.55 18.15
CA GLN A 101 -3.97 8.10 19.27
C GLN A 101 -3.44 7.07 20.27
N ASP A 102 -4.03 5.89 20.36
CA ASP A 102 -3.55 4.85 21.29
C ASP A 102 -2.64 3.83 20.60
N LYS A 103 -1.33 4.01 20.76
CA LYS A 103 -0.29 3.10 20.26
C LYS A 103 -0.44 1.68 20.81
N ALA A 104 -0.98 1.52 22.01
CA ALA A 104 -1.21 0.22 22.63
C ALA A 104 -2.35 -0.57 21.96
N GLN A 105 -3.23 0.08 21.21
CA GLN A 105 -4.31 -0.57 20.48
C GLN A 105 -3.89 -1.10 19.11
N ARG A 106 -2.72 -0.69 18.58
CA ARG A 106 -2.20 -1.24 17.32
C ARG A 106 -1.82 -2.71 17.51
N ARG A 107 -2.34 -3.58 16.64
CA ARG A 107 -2.21 -5.04 16.73
C ARG A 107 -1.31 -5.61 15.65
N VAL A 108 -1.15 -4.93 14.53
CA VAL A 108 -0.37 -5.37 13.38
C VAL A 108 0.75 -4.38 13.11
N ALA A 109 1.98 -4.87 12.99
CA ALA A 109 3.12 -4.11 12.50
C ALA A 109 3.50 -4.60 11.09
N TYR A 110 3.45 -3.72 10.11
CA TYR A 110 3.75 -4.01 8.70
C TYR A 110 5.12 -3.43 8.33
N PHE A 111 6.03 -4.27 7.85
CA PHE A 111 7.41 -3.90 7.52
C PHE A 111 7.62 -3.98 6.01
N SER A 112 8.07 -2.89 5.40
CA SER A 112 8.37 -2.83 3.98
C SER A 112 9.60 -1.97 3.72
N MET A 113 10.47 -2.42 2.80
CA MET A 113 11.64 -1.65 2.38
C MET A 113 11.24 -0.38 1.64
N GLU A 114 10.10 -0.36 0.96
CA GLU A 114 9.59 0.77 0.20
C GLU A 114 8.07 0.93 0.37
N VAL A 115 7.57 2.18 0.38
CA VAL A 115 6.14 2.48 0.55
C VAL A 115 5.74 3.71 -0.27
N ALA A 116 4.87 3.54 -1.27
CA ALA A 116 4.36 4.61 -2.12
C ALA A 116 3.06 5.22 -1.57
N VAL A 117 3.14 6.00 -0.51
CA VAL A 117 1.95 6.68 0.05
C VAL A 117 1.56 7.91 -0.77
N ARG A 118 2.55 8.59 -1.39
CA ARG A 118 2.39 9.77 -2.23
C ARG A 118 3.42 9.73 -3.36
N SER A 119 3.07 10.28 -4.51
CA SER A 119 3.99 10.37 -5.67
C SER A 119 5.17 11.33 -5.44
N ASP A 120 4.98 12.32 -4.57
CA ASP A 120 5.97 13.35 -4.23
C ASP A 120 6.81 13.01 -2.98
N MET A 121 6.65 11.80 -2.42
CA MET A 121 7.52 11.22 -1.39
C MET A 121 8.36 10.10 -1.99
N PRO A 122 9.66 10.31 -2.25
CA PRO A 122 10.49 9.38 -3.03
C PRO A 122 11.03 8.22 -2.18
N ILE A 123 10.19 7.58 -1.40
CA ILE A 123 10.50 6.43 -0.54
C ILE A 123 10.05 5.09 -1.15
N TYR A 124 9.93 5.04 -2.47
CA TYR A 124 9.59 3.84 -3.23
C TYR A 124 10.26 3.87 -4.62
N SER A 125 10.35 2.71 -5.27
CA SER A 125 10.89 2.59 -6.62
C SER A 125 9.99 1.84 -7.59
N GLY A 126 9.12 0.98 -7.09
CA GLY A 126 8.34 0.10 -7.96
C GLY A 126 7.06 -0.46 -7.36
N GLY A 127 6.59 -1.57 -7.96
CA GLY A 127 5.31 -2.18 -7.63
C GLY A 127 5.19 -2.68 -6.20
N LEU A 128 6.30 -3.08 -5.57
CA LEU A 128 6.32 -3.47 -4.16
C LEU A 128 5.88 -2.30 -3.26
N GLY A 129 6.47 -1.12 -3.48
CA GLY A 129 6.12 0.08 -2.74
C GLY A 129 4.72 0.59 -3.04
N VAL A 130 4.28 0.49 -4.30
CA VAL A 130 2.90 0.85 -4.70
C VAL A 130 1.88 -0.01 -3.96
N LEU A 131 2.08 -1.33 -3.93
CA LEU A 131 1.21 -2.24 -3.18
C LEU A 131 1.22 -1.93 -1.67
N ALA A 132 2.40 -1.69 -1.09
CA ALA A 132 2.50 -1.32 0.31
C ALA A 132 1.71 -0.04 0.62
N GLY A 133 1.84 1.00 -0.21
CA GLY A 133 1.08 2.25 -0.07
C GLY A 133 -0.43 2.05 -0.18
N ASP A 134 -0.88 1.25 -1.16
CA ASP A 134 -2.30 0.92 -1.34
C ASP A 134 -2.84 0.11 -0.16
N MET A 135 -2.05 -0.82 0.38
CA MET A 135 -2.42 -1.59 1.57
C MET A 135 -2.59 -0.67 2.79
N LEU A 136 -1.66 0.26 3.02
CA LEU A 136 -1.77 1.18 4.18
C LEU A 136 -3.01 2.08 4.08
N LYS A 137 -3.33 2.59 2.88
CA LYS A 137 -4.53 3.39 2.64
C LYS A 137 -5.80 2.58 2.87
N SER A 138 -5.87 1.38 2.32
CA SER A 138 -7.01 0.47 2.53
C SER A 138 -7.16 0.06 3.99
N CYS A 139 -6.04 -0.17 4.71
CA CYS A 139 -6.06 -0.44 6.15
C CYS A 139 -6.58 0.75 6.95
N ALA A 140 -6.25 1.99 6.56
CA ALA A 140 -6.78 3.19 7.17
C ALA A 140 -8.29 3.32 6.93
N ASP A 141 -8.75 3.10 5.69
CA ASP A 141 -10.19 3.12 5.35
C ASP A 141 -10.98 2.06 6.13
N LEU A 142 -10.42 0.86 6.24
CA LEU A 142 -11.02 -0.28 6.95
C LEU A 142 -10.81 -0.25 8.48
N ARG A 143 -10.14 0.80 9.01
CA ARG A 143 -9.84 0.93 10.45
C ARG A 143 -9.04 -0.25 11.02
N VAL A 144 -8.19 -0.87 10.23
CA VAL A 144 -7.31 -1.94 10.70
C VAL A 144 -6.32 -1.35 11.71
N PRO A 145 -6.15 -1.93 12.92
CA PRO A 145 -5.25 -1.41 13.95
C PRO A 145 -3.79 -1.70 13.60
N LEU A 146 -3.28 -1.06 12.56
CA LEU A 146 -1.97 -1.29 11.96
C LEU A 146 -1.04 -0.10 12.18
N VAL A 147 0.26 -0.38 12.35
CA VAL A 147 1.36 0.57 12.21
C VAL A 147 2.34 0.03 11.17
N ALA A 148 2.88 0.89 10.33
CA ALA A 148 3.87 0.50 9.32
C ALA A 148 5.27 1.02 9.66
N VAL A 149 6.29 0.30 9.20
CA VAL A 149 7.71 0.66 9.37
C VAL A 149 8.40 0.59 8.02
N SER A 150 9.18 1.62 7.70
CA SER A 150 10.07 1.68 6.54
C SER A 150 11.31 2.53 6.85
N LEU A 151 12.15 2.77 5.85
CA LEU A 151 13.34 3.63 5.97
C LEU A 151 13.08 5.00 5.34
N LEU A 152 13.72 6.04 5.88
CA LEU A 152 13.65 7.39 5.34
C LEU A 152 14.76 7.60 4.31
N TYR A 153 14.46 7.44 3.03
CA TYR A 153 15.43 7.63 1.94
C TYR A 153 15.57 9.11 1.58
N ARG A 154 16.69 9.73 1.99
CA ARG A 154 16.92 11.17 1.80
C ARG A 154 17.17 11.57 0.35
N LYS A 155 17.68 10.64 -0.46
CA LYS A 155 17.95 10.83 -1.90
C LYS A 155 17.06 9.94 -2.77
N GLY A 156 16.09 9.25 -2.16
CA GLY A 156 15.16 8.39 -2.85
C GLY A 156 15.83 7.22 -3.58
N TYR A 157 15.21 6.79 -4.69
CA TYR A 157 15.82 5.82 -5.60
C TYR A 157 16.71 6.55 -6.61
N PHE A 158 16.17 7.20 -7.62
CA PHE A 158 16.79 8.20 -8.48
C PHE A 158 15.71 8.99 -9.23
N ASP A 159 16.05 10.20 -9.66
CA ASP A 159 15.25 10.97 -10.60
C ASP A 159 15.71 10.65 -12.03
N GLN A 160 14.74 10.36 -12.91
CA GLN A 160 14.99 9.89 -14.26
C GLN A 160 14.58 10.97 -15.25
N SER A 161 15.48 11.35 -16.13
CA SER A 161 15.21 12.21 -17.27
C SER A 161 15.68 11.57 -18.58
N LEU A 162 15.06 11.97 -19.69
CA LEU A 162 15.49 11.58 -21.02
C LEU A 162 15.99 12.83 -21.75
N ASP A 163 17.12 12.73 -22.44
CA ASP A 163 17.59 13.79 -23.31
C ASP A 163 16.86 13.77 -24.68
N ALA A 164 17.15 14.73 -25.54
CA ALA A 164 16.55 14.83 -26.86
C ALA A 164 16.85 13.62 -27.78
N GLY A 165 17.90 12.86 -27.51
CA GLY A 165 18.27 11.63 -28.19
C GLY A 165 17.60 10.38 -27.61
N GLY A 166 16.86 10.51 -26.50
CA GLY A 166 16.21 9.40 -25.79
C GLY A 166 17.14 8.66 -24.82
N ALA A 167 18.34 9.16 -24.55
CA ALA A 167 19.24 8.58 -23.55
C ALA A 167 18.76 8.93 -22.14
N GLN A 168 18.78 7.93 -21.25
CA GLN A 168 18.39 8.10 -19.85
C GLN A 168 19.52 8.71 -19.03
N HIS A 169 19.16 9.71 -18.23
CA HIS A 169 20.01 10.31 -17.22
C HIS A 169 19.41 10.11 -15.83
N GLU A 170 20.24 9.82 -14.85
CA GLU A 170 19.85 9.57 -13.47
C GLU A 170 20.48 10.61 -12.54
N ALA A 171 19.68 11.16 -11.64
CA ALA A 171 20.11 12.10 -10.62
C ALA A 171 19.56 11.70 -9.24
N PRO A 172 20.25 12.06 -8.13
CA PRO A 172 19.67 11.90 -6.80
C PRO A 172 18.43 12.77 -6.65
N VAL A 173 17.37 12.17 -6.10
CA VAL A 173 16.15 12.91 -5.77
C VAL A 173 16.45 13.91 -4.64
N GLN A 174 15.86 15.10 -4.76
CA GLN A 174 15.86 16.12 -3.69
C GLN A 174 14.42 16.36 -3.26
N TRP A 175 14.15 16.27 -1.97
CA TRP A 175 12.84 16.53 -1.42
C TRP A 175 12.91 17.12 -0.01
N ASP A 176 11.92 17.92 0.32
CA ASP A 176 11.77 18.53 1.64
C ASP A 176 11.06 17.54 2.57
N ILE A 177 11.84 16.88 3.42
CA ILE A 177 11.37 15.83 4.33
C ILE A 177 10.37 16.39 5.34
N GLU A 178 10.68 17.54 5.92
CA GLU A 178 9.89 18.14 7.01
C GLU A 178 8.52 18.63 6.53
N ARG A 179 8.35 18.84 5.24
CA ARG A 179 7.05 19.15 4.62
C ARG A 179 6.06 17.98 4.75
N PHE A 180 6.55 16.75 4.82
CA PHE A 180 5.71 15.54 4.75
C PHE A 180 5.63 14.79 6.07
N VAL A 181 6.71 14.75 6.84
CA VAL A 181 6.83 13.90 8.02
C VAL A 181 7.21 14.68 9.27
N GLN A 182 6.78 14.21 10.41
CA GLN A 182 7.05 14.82 11.70
C GLN A 182 8.08 13.99 12.47
N PRO A 183 9.09 14.61 13.12
CA PRO A 183 10.04 13.90 13.96
C PRO A 183 9.36 13.34 15.20
N LEU A 184 9.78 12.16 15.64
CA LEU A 184 9.32 11.52 16.87
C LEU A 184 10.40 11.59 17.96
N ASN A 185 9.96 11.71 19.23
CA ASN A 185 10.87 11.78 20.38
C ASN A 185 11.31 10.38 20.84
N ALA A 186 11.89 9.59 19.93
CA ALA A 186 12.49 8.32 20.25
C ALA A 186 13.78 8.13 19.46
N THR A 187 14.80 7.65 20.15
CA THR A 187 16.09 7.26 19.55
C THR A 187 16.45 5.90 20.09
N ILE A 188 16.92 5.03 19.23
CA ILE A 188 17.46 3.71 19.58
C ILE A 188 18.90 3.58 19.08
N GLU A 189 19.60 2.60 19.59
CA GLU A 189 20.92 2.22 19.11
C GLU A 189 20.91 0.80 18.55
N ILE A 190 21.56 0.65 17.40
CA ILE A 190 21.72 -0.65 16.72
C ILE A 190 23.18 -0.85 16.44
N GLU A 191 23.68 -2.05 16.72
CA GLU A 191 25.04 -2.42 16.36
C GLU A 191 25.10 -2.82 14.89
N ILE A 192 25.94 -2.12 14.11
CA ILE A 192 26.26 -2.42 12.71
C ILE A 192 27.77 -2.38 12.54
N GLU A 193 28.38 -3.45 12.06
CA GLU A 193 29.85 -3.60 11.92
C GLU A 193 30.57 -3.26 13.26
N ARG A 194 30.05 -3.73 14.39
CA ARG A 194 30.57 -3.47 15.76
C ARG A 194 30.57 -2.00 16.17
N ARG A 195 29.82 -1.15 15.49
CA ARG A 195 29.60 0.26 15.86
C ARG A 195 28.19 0.46 16.35
N SER A 196 28.01 1.26 17.39
CA SER A 196 26.69 1.73 17.79
C SER A 196 26.20 2.82 16.82
N VAL A 197 25.12 2.53 16.09
CA VAL A 197 24.48 3.46 15.17
C VAL A 197 23.18 3.96 15.80
N ARG A 198 23.08 5.27 15.97
CA ARG A 198 21.86 5.92 16.48
C ARG A 198 20.84 6.02 15.37
N VAL A 199 19.59 5.67 15.70
CA VAL A 199 18.45 5.71 14.78
C VAL A 199 17.32 6.50 15.42
N ARG A 200 16.86 7.55 14.74
CA ARG A 200 15.64 8.28 15.09
C ARG A 200 14.49 7.87 14.21
N ALA A 201 13.30 8.29 14.54
CA ALA A 201 12.10 8.03 13.76
C ALA A 201 11.37 9.29 13.35
N TRP A 202 10.74 9.22 12.18
CA TRP A 202 9.79 10.19 11.66
C TRP A 202 8.45 9.50 11.44
N GLN A 203 7.36 10.25 11.47
CA GLN A 203 6.03 9.72 11.20
C GLN A 203 5.37 10.45 10.02
N TYR A 204 4.88 9.66 9.08
CA TYR A 204 3.83 10.06 8.14
C TYR A 204 2.51 9.43 8.60
N THR A 205 1.42 10.20 8.55
CA THR A 205 0.09 9.68 8.90
C THR A 205 -0.70 9.41 7.63
N VAL A 206 -0.99 8.15 7.35
CA VAL A 206 -1.85 7.74 6.23
C VAL A 206 -3.29 7.88 6.69
N ALA A 207 -3.96 8.93 6.24
CA ALA A 207 -5.35 9.20 6.59
C ALA A 207 -6.30 8.32 5.75
N GLY A 208 -7.25 7.66 6.40
CA GLY A 208 -8.37 6.98 5.78
C GLY A 208 -9.56 7.91 5.58
N GLN A 209 -10.44 7.57 4.65
CA GLN A 209 -11.64 8.35 4.34
C GLN A 209 -12.64 8.42 5.49
N ALA A 210 -12.66 7.38 6.34
CA ALA A 210 -13.53 7.28 7.50
C ALA A 210 -12.95 7.93 8.79
N GLY A 211 -11.91 8.76 8.67
CA GLY A 211 -11.27 9.45 9.80
C GLY A 211 -10.37 8.58 10.68
N ALA A 212 -10.11 7.33 10.27
CA ALA A 212 -9.07 6.51 10.87
C ALA A 212 -7.72 6.77 10.19
N ASP A 213 -6.65 6.32 10.82
CA ASP A 213 -5.31 6.51 10.30
C ASP A 213 -4.43 5.26 10.46
N VAL A 214 -3.34 5.24 9.70
CA VAL A 214 -2.23 4.30 9.86
C VAL A 214 -0.95 5.11 9.97
N PRO A 215 -0.24 5.05 11.13
CA PRO A 215 1.09 5.64 11.26
C PRO A 215 2.09 4.86 10.40
N LEU A 216 2.85 5.55 9.57
CA LEU A 216 4.04 5.05 8.89
C LEU A 216 5.27 5.62 9.58
N ILE A 217 6.02 4.76 10.25
CA ILE A 217 7.24 5.10 10.97
C ILE A 217 8.42 4.93 10.01
N LEU A 218 9.17 6.01 9.80
CA LEU A 218 10.32 6.04 8.90
C LEU A 218 11.60 6.16 9.74
N LEU A 219 12.49 5.18 9.61
CA LEU A 219 13.75 5.12 10.35
C LEU A 219 14.83 5.94 9.65
N ASP A 220 15.57 6.72 10.42
CA ASP A 220 16.59 7.65 9.93
C ASP A 220 17.87 7.55 10.76
N THR A 221 18.99 7.30 10.09
CA THR A 221 20.33 7.29 10.71
C THR A 221 21.07 8.63 10.57
N HIS A 222 20.45 9.63 9.91
CA HIS A 222 21.04 10.96 9.79
C HIS A 222 20.89 11.72 11.10
N VAL A 223 21.60 11.27 12.13
CA VAL A 223 21.54 11.75 13.52
C VAL A 223 22.92 12.32 13.89
N GLU A 224 22.92 13.40 14.65
CA GLU A 224 24.14 13.94 15.24
C GLU A 224 24.82 12.89 16.13
N GLY A 225 26.16 12.79 16.04
CA GLY A 225 26.94 11.76 16.72
C GLY A 225 27.18 10.50 15.89
N ASN A 226 26.41 10.22 14.83
CA ASN A 226 26.74 9.18 13.86
C ASN A 226 27.87 9.62 12.93
N SER A 227 28.72 8.66 12.53
CA SER A 227 29.74 8.89 11.51
C SER A 227 29.11 9.24 10.15
N PRO A 228 29.83 9.91 9.22
CA PRO A 228 29.31 10.15 7.87
C PRO A 228 28.84 8.87 7.16
N LYS A 229 29.55 7.74 7.37
CA LYS A 229 29.20 6.42 6.83
C LYS A 229 27.85 5.93 7.38
N ASP A 230 27.65 6.05 8.69
CA ASP A 230 26.42 5.59 9.33
C ASP A 230 25.24 6.49 8.98
N ARG A 231 25.44 7.81 8.85
CA ARG A 231 24.43 8.74 8.35
C ARG A 231 23.99 8.43 6.92
N ALA A 232 24.86 7.82 6.12
CA ALA A 232 24.60 7.49 4.73
C ALA A 232 23.77 6.21 4.54
N LEU A 233 23.54 5.39 5.57
CA LEU A 233 22.84 4.11 5.48
C LEU A 233 21.41 4.21 4.96
N VAL A 234 20.75 5.35 5.11
CA VAL A 234 19.38 5.60 4.63
C VAL A 234 19.33 6.69 3.55
N GLN A 235 20.40 6.89 2.77
CA GLN A 235 20.38 7.89 1.70
C GLN A 235 19.60 7.40 0.48
N ASN A 236 19.93 6.22 -0.03
CA ASN A 236 19.37 5.71 -1.28
C ASN A 236 18.61 4.39 -1.05
N LEU A 237 17.44 4.30 -1.67
CA LEU A 237 16.70 3.05 -1.77
C LEU A 237 17.41 2.14 -2.79
N TYR A 238 17.68 0.88 -2.40
CA TYR A 238 18.35 -0.12 -3.25
C TYR A 238 19.73 0.31 -3.78
N GLY A 239 20.39 1.24 -3.12
CA GLY A 239 21.75 1.67 -3.49
C GLY A 239 22.82 0.79 -2.88
N GLY A 240 24.08 1.01 -3.33
CA GLY A 240 25.26 0.42 -2.75
C GLY A 240 25.50 -1.06 -3.05
N ASP A 241 26.41 -1.66 -2.26
CA ASP A 241 26.80 -3.07 -2.34
C ASP A 241 25.95 -3.96 -1.40
N GLN A 242 26.21 -5.26 -1.38
CA GLN A 242 25.51 -6.20 -0.50
C GLN A 242 25.64 -5.84 0.99
N LYS A 243 26.76 -5.24 1.39
CA LYS A 243 26.95 -4.80 2.77
C LYS A 243 26.03 -3.65 3.14
N TYR A 244 25.91 -2.66 2.25
CA TYR A 244 24.99 -1.54 2.42
C TYR A 244 23.53 -2.06 2.48
N ARG A 245 23.19 -3.00 1.59
CA ARG A 245 21.88 -3.63 1.55
C ARG A 245 21.56 -4.35 2.85
N LEU A 246 22.48 -5.22 3.32
CA LEU A 246 22.29 -5.95 4.58
C LEU A 246 22.15 -4.99 5.78
N ALA A 247 22.93 -3.90 5.82
CA ALA A 247 22.80 -2.91 6.89
C ALA A 247 21.42 -2.22 6.89
N GLN A 248 20.84 -1.95 5.72
CA GLN A 248 19.47 -1.43 5.61
C GLN A 248 18.43 -2.45 6.11
N GLU A 249 18.62 -3.73 5.82
CA GLU A 249 17.71 -4.79 6.30
C GLU A 249 17.82 -5.02 7.81
N VAL A 250 19.01 -4.86 8.38
CA VAL A 250 19.21 -4.81 9.86
C VAL A 250 18.45 -3.63 10.47
N LEU A 251 18.58 -2.44 9.86
CA LEU A 251 17.83 -1.25 10.30
C LEU A 251 16.32 -1.48 10.22
N LEU A 252 15.82 -1.97 9.09
CA LEU A 252 14.39 -2.19 8.89
C LEU A 252 13.86 -3.24 9.87
N GLY A 253 14.46 -4.43 9.90
CA GLY A 253 13.97 -5.57 10.67
C GLY A 253 14.20 -5.38 12.18
N ILE A 254 15.45 -5.41 12.61
CA ILE A 254 15.82 -5.30 14.03
C ILE A 254 15.51 -3.91 14.56
N GLY A 255 15.94 -2.88 13.84
CA GLY A 255 15.71 -1.48 14.21
C GLY A 255 14.24 -1.14 14.30
N GLY A 256 13.45 -1.59 13.34
CA GLY A 256 12.02 -1.34 13.31
C GLY A 256 11.28 -1.89 14.52
N VAL A 257 11.58 -3.15 14.92
CA VAL A 257 10.97 -3.75 16.13
C VAL A 257 11.38 -2.97 17.39
N ARG A 258 12.67 -2.63 17.53
CA ARG A 258 13.14 -1.83 18.67
C ARG A 258 12.50 -0.45 18.71
N MET A 259 12.41 0.20 17.57
CA MET A 259 11.79 1.52 17.48
C MET A 259 10.31 1.48 17.86
N LEU A 260 9.56 0.49 17.39
CA LEU A 260 8.15 0.33 17.78
C LEU A 260 8.01 0.17 19.30
N ARG A 261 8.88 -0.62 19.94
CA ARG A 261 8.91 -0.78 21.41
C ARG A 261 9.24 0.55 22.10
N ALA A 262 10.26 1.27 21.64
CA ALA A 262 10.68 2.56 22.18
C ALA A 262 9.60 3.64 22.04
N LEU A 263 8.80 3.57 20.97
CA LEU A 263 7.66 4.47 20.75
C LEU A 263 6.41 4.09 21.56
N GLY A 264 6.40 2.95 22.26
CA GLY A 264 5.28 2.50 23.08
C GLY A 264 4.22 1.65 22.35
N TYR A 265 4.54 1.07 21.20
CA TYR A 265 3.66 0.11 20.51
C TYR A 265 3.74 -1.27 21.19
N THR A 266 3.13 -1.42 22.35
CA THR A 266 3.20 -2.63 23.20
C THR A 266 2.15 -3.69 22.83
N GLY A 267 1.13 -3.31 22.06
CA GLY A 267 0.00 -4.18 21.71
C GLY A 267 0.18 -5.06 20.48
N ILE A 268 1.36 -5.04 19.82
CA ILE A 268 1.57 -5.75 18.54
C ILE A 268 1.47 -7.27 18.71
N GLN A 269 0.53 -7.87 18.02
CA GLN A 269 0.28 -9.31 17.99
C GLN A 269 0.84 -9.98 16.75
N LYS A 270 0.81 -9.27 15.59
CA LYS A 270 1.29 -9.80 14.31
C LYS A 270 2.33 -8.86 13.68
N TYR A 271 3.40 -9.45 13.17
CA TYR A 271 4.43 -8.79 12.39
C TYR A 271 4.35 -9.28 10.95
N HIS A 272 4.01 -8.41 10.04
CA HIS A 272 3.86 -8.72 8.62
C HIS A 272 5.10 -8.26 7.86
N MET A 273 5.84 -9.21 7.31
CA MET A 273 7.01 -9.00 6.47
C MET A 273 6.61 -8.90 5.00
N ASN A 274 6.82 -7.74 4.41
CA ASN A 274 6.62 -7.51 2.98
C ASN A 274 7.94 -7.79 2.25
N GLU A 275 8.12 -9.02 1.77
CA GLU A 275 9.33 -9.59 1.17
C GLU A 275 10.47 -9.86 2.16
N GLY A 276 11.54 -10.50 1.66
CA GLY A 276 12.72 -10.90 2.43
C GLY A 276 13.43 -9.78 3.17
N HIS A 277 13.36 -8.56 2.65
CA HIS A 277 13.99 -7.35 3.23
C HIS A 277 13.68 -7.10 4.71
N ALA A 278 12.55 -7.59 5.19
CA ALA A 278 12.12 -7.42 6.58
C ALA A 278 12.44 -8.63 7.47
N SER A 279 12.99 -9.72 6.91
CA SER A 279 13.08 -10.99 7.61
C SER A 279 13.95 -10.96 8.87
N LEU A 280 14.91 -10.04 8.98
CA LEU A 280 15.74 -9.92 10.18
C LEU A 280 14.96 -9.49 11.43
N LEU A 281 13.70 -9.04 11.29
CA LEU A 281 12.85 -8.76 12.45
C LEU A 281 12.63 -10.01 13.33
N VAL A 282 12.66 -11.20 12.74
CA VAL A 282 12.45 -12.45 13.48
C VAL A 282 13.58 -12.71 14.49
N LEU A 283 14.80 -12.25 14.20
CA LEU A 283 15.94 -12.38 15.12
C LEU A 283 15.75 -11.51 16.37
N GLU A 284 15.19 -10.31 16.20
CA GLU A 284 14.86 -9.45 17.34
C GLU A 284 13.68 -10.00 18.16
N LEU A 285 12.70 -10.63 17.50
CA LEU A 285 11.57 -11.28 18.18
C LEU A 285 11.98 -12.55 18.94
N LEU A 286 12.99 -13.26 18.46
CA LEU A 286 13.56 -14.42 19.15
C LEU A 286 14.32 -14.05 20.43
N GLY A 287 14.65 -12.74 20.62
CA GLY A 287 15.54 -12.34 21.70
C GLY A 287 16.96 -12.91 21.50
N ALA A 288 17.39 -12.99 20.26
CA ALA A 288 18.55 -13.75 19.81
C ALA A 288 19.89 -13.38 20.49
N ARG A 289 19.97 -12.24 21.20
CA ARG A 289 21.16 -11.86 22.00
C ARG A 289 21.30 -12.62 23.32
N ASP A 290 20.23 -13.24 23.79
CA ASP A 290 20.19 -13.96 25.07
C ASP A 290 20.05 -15.47 24.89
N TRP A 291 20.31 -16.01 23.70
CA TRP A 291 20.09 -17.42 23.38
C TRP A 291 20.91 -18.38 24.29
N GLU A 292 22.07 -17.94 24.81
CA GLU A 292 22.87 -18.69 25.74
C GLU A 292 22.18 -18.89 27.09
N LYS A 293 21.31 -17.96 27.46
CA LYS A 293 20.55 -17.99 28.72
C LYS A 293 19.18 -18.62 28.57
N GLN A 294 18.60 -18.53 27.38
CA GLN A 294 17.24 -18.99 27.12
C GLN A 294 17.13 -19.56 25.68
N SER A 295 16.70 -20.82 25.58
CA SER A 295 16.45 -21.44 24.27
C SER A 295 15.45 -20.64 23.45
N PRO A 296 15.72 -20.33 22.14
CA PRO A 296 14.82 -19.60 21.30
C PRO A 296 13.47 -20.30 21.12
N ASN A 297 12.39 -19.59 21.33
CA ASN A 297 11.04 -20.12 21.09
C ASN A 297 10.59 -19.82 19.65
N PHE A 298 11.02 -20.66 18.70
CA PHE A 298 10.68 -20.54 17.28
C PHE A 298 9.17 -20.62 17.04
N ALA A 299 8.43 -21.43 17.80
CA ALA A 299 6.99 -21.58 17.65
C ALA A 299 6.25 -20.27 17.98
N ALA A 300 6.62 -19.63 19.09
CA ALA A 300 6.02 -18.34 19.48
C ALA A 300 6.30 -17.21 18.45
N VAL A 301 7.51 -17.18 17.87
CA VAL A 301 7.81 -16.20 16.81
C VAL A 301 7.02 -16.53 15.55
N ARG A 302 6.98 -17.80 15.14
CA ARG A 302 6.22 -18.26 13.98
C ARG A 302 4.74 -17.88 14.08
N GLU A 303 4.12 -18.09 15.22
CA GLU A 303 2.72 -17.71 15.44
C GLU A 303 2.48 -16.21 15.24
N ARG A 304 3.46 -15.37 15.54
CA ARG A 304 3.34 -13.91 15.45
C ARG A 304 3.70 -13.34 14.08
N CYS A 305 4.29 -14.10 13.17
CA CYS A 305 4.80 -13.60 11.90
C CYS A 305 3.96 -14.05 10.70
N VAL A 306 3.81 -13.14 9.76
CA VAL A 306 3.20 -13.32 8.43
C VAL A 306 4.20 -12.87 7.39
N PHE A 307 4.36 -13.62 6.30
CA PHE A 307 5.27 -13.30 5.22
C PHE A 307 4.55 -13.27 3.88
N THR A 308 4.75 -12.20 3.12
CA THR A 308 4.28 -12.10 1.74
C THR A 308 5.47 -12.01 0.80
N THR A 309 5.60 -12.99 -0.13
CA THR A 309 6.61 -12.96 -1.19
C THR A 309 6.03 -12.34 -2.48
N HIS A 310 6.84 -11.55 -3.16
CA HIS A 310 6.47 -10.82 -4.38
C HIS A 310 7.31 -11.24 -5.59
N THR A 311 8.46 -11.83 -5.37
CA THR A 311 9.48 -12.07 -6.39
C THR A 311 9.26 -13.41 -7.08
N PRO A 312 9.00 -13.43 -8.41
CA PRO A 312 8.73 -14.67 -9.16
C PRO A 312 9.99 -15.33 -9.74
N VAL A 313 11.18 -14.84 -9.43
CA VAL A 313 12.45 -15.31 -9.99
C VAL A 313 13.52 -15.48 -8.89
N PRO A 314 14.32 -16.57 -8.93
CA PRO A 314 15.30 -16.84 -7.87
C PRO A 314 16.31 -15.72 -7.63
N ALA A 315 16.79 -15.06 -8.69
CA ALA A 315 17.79 -14.00 -8.62
C ALA A 315 17.29 -12.69 -7.97
N GLY A 316 16.00 -12.57 -7.69
CA GLY A 316 15.42 -11.39 -7.06
C GLY A 316 15.23 -11.52 -5.55
N HIS A 317 15.59 -12.66 -4.96
CA HIS A 317 15.59 -12.84 -3.50
C HIS A 317 16.95 -12.47 -2.93
N ASP A 318 16.98 -11.76 -1.80
CA ASP A 318 18.23 -11.36 -1.17
C ASP A 318 18.91 -12.56 -0.49
N HIS A 319 20.19 -12.68 -0.77
CA HIS A 319 21.09 -13.68 -0.24
C HIS A 319 22.34 -12.99 0.30
N PHE A 320 22.80 -13.40 1.48
CA PHE A 320 23.99 -12.85 2.08
C PHE A 320 24.93 -13.97 2.54
N ASP A 321 26.22 -13.80 2.19
CA ASP A 321 27.29 -14.64 2.70
C ASP A 321 27.33 -14.56 4.24
N TYR A 322 27.55 -15.69 4.92
CA TYR A 322 27.56 -15.74 6.39
C TYR A 322 28.74 -14.95 7.00
N ASP A 323 29.87 -14.83 6.31
CA ASP A 323 31.00 -14.02 6.81
C ASP A 323 30.68 -12.53 6.66
N LEU A 324 29.91 -12.14 5.63
CA LEU A 324 29.37 -10.78 5.54
C LEU A 324 28.37 -10.51 6.66
N LEU A 325 27.48 -11.46 6.94
CA LEU A 325 26.51 -11.34 8.03
C LEU A 325 27.23 -11.13 9.37
N ASP A 326 28.23 -11.97 9.70
CA ASP A 326 29.02 -11.88 10.94
C ASP A 326 29.82 -10.57 11.07
N ARG A 327 30.18 -9.95 9.95
CA ARG A 327 30.82 -8.61 9.93
C ARG A 327 29.83 -7.48 10.19
N VAL A 328 28.60 -7.58 9.63
CA VAL A 328 27.62 -6.49 9.68
C VAL A 328 26.75 -6.59 10.92
N LEU A 329 26.30 -7.77 11.26
CA LEU A 329 25.44 -8.03 12.41
C LEU A 329 26.23 -8.82 13.46
N ALA A 330 26.33 -8.30 14.68
CA ALA A 330 26.86 -9.09 15.78
C ALA A 330 26.09 -10.42 15.91
N PRO A 331 26.77 -11.54 16.19
CA PRO A 331 26.13 -12.86 16.21
C PRO A 331 24.87 -12.86 17.06
N ALA A 332 23.72 -12.94 16.40
CA ALA A 332 22.42 -12.97 17.06
C ALA A 332 21.98 -14.41 17.40
N LEU A 333 22.43 -15.37 16.58
CA LEU A 333 22.23 -16.81 16.75
C LEU A 333 23.48 -17.56 16.28
N PRO A 334 23.73 -18.77 16.80
CA PRO A 334 24.80 -19.61 16.27
C PRO A 334 24.64 -19.86 14.77
N ARG A 335 25.77 -19.82 14.03
CA ARG A 335 25.78 -20.04 12.58
C ARG A 335 25.01 -21.31 12.16
N PRO A 336 25.15 -22.48 12.83
CA PRO A 336 24.37 -23.66 12.48
C PRO A 336 22.85 -23.46 12.57
N VAL A 337 22.38 -22.65 13.52
CA VAL A 337 20.94 -22.33 13.64
C VAL A 337 20.50 -21.43 12.51
N LEU A 338 21.29 -20.42 12.15
CA LEU A 338 21.02 -19.55 10.99
C LEU A 338 21.03 -20.36 9.70
N GLN A 339 21.96 -21.29 9.53
CA GLN A 339 22.02 -22.20 8.38
C GLN A 339 20.79 -23.11 8.29
N MET A 340 20.30 -23.61 9.42
CA MET A 340 19.05 -24.38 9.48
C MET A 340 17.84 -23.52 9.04
N LEU A 341 17.80 -22.26 9.43
CA LEU A 341 16.69 -21.36 9.16
C LEU A 341 16.75 -20.70 7.78
N GLY A 342 17.93 -20.36 7.28
CA GLY A 342 18.10 -19.53 6.09
C GLY A 342 18.81 -20.22 4.91
N GLY A 343 19.41 -21.39 5.12
CA GLY A 343 20.14 -22.13 4.07
C GLY A 343 21.59 -22.38 4.41
N GLN A 344 22.18 -23.46 3.87
CA GLN A 344 23.51 -23.94 4.27
C GLN A 344 24.66 -23.06 3.73
N GLY A 345 24.60 -22.63 2.47
CA GLY A 345 25.68 -21.87 1.83
C GLY A 345 25.65 -20.37 2.13
N GLU A 346 24.47 -19.80 2.02
CA GLU A 346 24.20 -18.38 2.21
C GLU A 346 22.89 -18.21 3.00
N LEU A 347 22.78 -17.08 3.71
CA LEU A 347 21.52 -16.69 4.34
C LEU A 347 20.55 -16.18 3.27
N ASN A 348 19.57 -16.99 2.93
CA ASN A 348 18.44 -16.59 2.08
C ASN A 348 17.37 -15.95 2.96
N MET A 349 17.11 -14.66 2.75
CA MET A 349 16.19 -13.86 3.56
C MET A 349 14.75 -14.34 3.44
N THR A 350 14.35 -14.85 2.28
CA THR A 350 13.02 -15.43 2.06
C THR A 350 12.85 -16.75 2.83
N ARG A 351 13.85 -17.63 2.83
CA ARG A 351 13.79 -18.86 3.65
C ARG A 351 13.74 -18.57 5.14
N LEU A 352 14.51 -17.60 5.60
CA LEU A 352 14.46 -17.14 7.00
C LEU A 352 13.04 -16.68 7.37
N GLY A 353 12.43 -15.85 6.52
CA GLY A 353 11.06 -15.39 6.70
C GLY A 353 10.04 -16.54 6.66
N PHE A 354 10.16 -17.48 5.73
CA PHE A 354 9.26 -18.65 5.62
C PHE A 354 9.32 -19.54 6.86
N ASN A 355 10.54 -19.87 7.31
CA ASN A 355 10.73 -20.77 8.45
C ASN A 355 10.20 -20.19 9.77
N LEU A 356 10.12 -18.86 9.89
CA LEU A 356 9.68 -18.16 11.10
C LEU A 356 8.35 -17.42 10.93
N SER A 357 7.55 -17.79 9.92
CA SER A 357 6.18 -17.30 9.74
C SER A 357 5.16 -18.42 9.89
N GLY A 358 4.05 -18.14 10.58
CA GLY A 358 2.91 -19.05 10.68
C GLY A 358 2.00 -19.01 9.46
N TYR A 359 2.10 -17.94 8.66
CA TYR A 359 1.36 -17.81 7.42
C TYR A 359 2.26 -17.18 6.34
N VAL A 360 2.26 -17.81 5.16
CA VAL A 360 3.06 -17.38 4.01
C VAL A 360 2.16 -17.32 2.78
N ASN A 361 2.21 -16.22 2.03
CA ASN A 361 1.47 -16.10 0.77
C ASN A 361 2.26 -15.43 -0.34
N GLY A 362 1.96 -15.86 -1.57
CA GLY A 362 2.27 -15.13 -2.79
C GLY A 362 1.14 -14.17 -3.16
N VAL A 363 1.36 -13.34 -4.18
CA VAL A 363 0.52 -12.17 -4.51
C VAL A 363 -0.44 -12.39 -5.67
N ALA A 364 -0.55 -13.61 -6.17
CA ALA A 364 -1.55 -14.07 -7.13
C ALA A 364 -1.57 -15.60 -7.15
N LYS A 365 -2.62 -16.23 -7.69
CA LYS A 365 -2.72 -17.69 -7.82
C LYS A 365 -1.48 -18.27 -8.52
N ARG A 366 -1.16 -17.76 -9.72
CA ARG A 366 0.02 -18.22 -10.48
C ARG A 366 1.32 -17.94 -9.75
N HIS A 367 1.44 -16.81 -9.05
CA HIS A 367 2.62 -16.51 -8.25
C HIS A 367 2.80 -17.51 -7.10
N GLY A 368 1.72 -17.89 -6.41
CA GLY A 368 1.76 -18.93 -5.38
C GLY A 368 2.22 -20.30 -5.93
N GLU A 369 1.81 -20.67 -7.17
CA GLU A 369 2.27 -21.87 -7.85
C GLU A 369 3.78 -21.82 -8.11
N VAL A 370 4.25 -20.74 -8.75
CA VAL A 370 5.68 -20.50 -9.03
C VAL A 370 6.53 -20.48 -7.76
N SER A 371 6.02 -19.85 -6.70
CA SER A 371 6.74 -19.78 -5.42
C SER A 371 6.88 -21.17 -4.78
N ARG A 372 5.88 -22.05 -4.88
CA ARG A 372 5.98 -23.44 -4.40
C ARG A 372 6.97 -24.27 -5.23
N GLU A 373 7.08 -24.00 -6.53
CA GLU A 373 8.10 -24.61 -7.40
C GLU A 373 9.53 -24.16 -6.99
N MET A 374 9.73 -22.86 -6.70
CA MET A 374 11.03 -22.32 -6.24
C MET A 374 11.41 -22.77 -4.83
N PHE A 375 10.44 -22.95 -3.95
CA PHE A 375 10.63 -23.31 -2.56
C PHE A 375 9.84 -24.58 -2.21
N PRO A 376 10.28 -25.77 -2.68
CA PRO A 376 9.60 -27.01 -2.43
C PRO A 376 9.58 -27.33 -0.93
N GLY A 377 8.44 -27.86 -0.47
CA GLY A 377 8.22 -28.20 0.94
C GLY A 377 7.61 -27.09 1.81
N TYR A 378 7.49 -25.86 1.29
CA TYR A 378 6.81 -24.77 2.00
C TYR A 378 5.32 -24.67 1.63
N ALA A 379 4.47 -24.50 2.64
CA ALA A 379 3.04 -24.20 2.44
C ALA A 379 2.86 -22.73 2.08
N ILE A 380 2.81 -22.42 0.78
CA ILE A 380 2.65 -21.04 0.30
C ILE A 380 1.23 -20.88 -0.25
N HIS A 381 0.44 -20.06 0.44
CA HIS A 381 -0.89 -19.65 0.02
C HIS A 381 -0.81 -18.58 -1.09
N HIS A 382 -1.95 -18.03 -1.50
CA HIS A 382 -1.97 -16.86 -2.38
C HIS A 382 -3.10 -15.93 -1.99
N ILE A 383 -2.82 -14.62 -2.08
CA ILE A 383 -3.80 -13.55 -2.00
C ILE A 383 -3.52 -12.63 -3.17
N THR A 384 -4.47 -12.52 -4.10
CA THR A 384 -4.27 -11.65 -5.27
C THR A 384 -4.15 -10.21 -4.83
N ASN A 385 -3.12 -9.50 -5.33
CA ASN A 385 -2.93 -8.09 -5.07
C ASN A 385 -4.17 -7.30 -5.46
N GLY A 386 -4.60 -6.42 -4.56
CA GLY A 386 -5.60 -5.40 -4.82
C GLY A 386 -4.95 -4.04 -5.10
N VAL A 387 -5.80 -3.05 -5.29
CA VAL A 387 -5.43 -1.64 -5.41
C VAL A 387 -6.31 -0.82 -4.48
N HIS A 388 -5.81 0.32 -4.02
CA HIS A 388 -6.65 1.28 -3.31
C HIS A 388 -7.49 2.05 -4.33
N SER A 389 -8.77 1.67 -4.49
CA SER A 389 -9.66 2.14 -5.56
C SER A 389 -9.71 3.65 -5.67
N ALA A 390 -9.81 4.37 -4.56
CA ALA A 390 -9.86 5.83 -4.57
C ALA A 390 -8.55 6.49 -5.08
N THR A 391 -7.37 5.90 -4.84
CA THR A 391 -6.09 6.38 -5.38
C THR A 391 -6.03 6.26 -6.90
N TRP A 392 -6.53 5.14 -7.45
CA TRP A 392 -6.39 4.81 -8.87
C TRP A 392 -7.58 5.25 -9.72
N THR A 393 -8.55 5.95 -9.12
CA THR A 393 -9.66 6.55 -9.82
C THR A 393 -9.38 8.03 -10.05
N CYS A 394 -9.30 8.47 -11.32
CA CYS A 394 -9.11 9.87 -11.67
C CYS A 394 -10.34 10.70 -11.31
N GLU A 395 -10.16 12.03 -11.22
CA GLU A 395 -11.18 12.97 -10.72
C GLU A 395 -12.51 12.87 -11.48
N THR A 396 -12.47 12.75 -12.80
CA THR A 396 -13.70 12.65 -13.63
C THR A 396 -14.51 11.40 -13.34
N PHE A 397 -13.83 10.27 -13.14
CA PHE A 397 -14.48 9.01 -12.75
C PHE A 397 -14.89 8.99 -11.28
N ARG A 398 -14.15 9.68 -10.41
CA ARG A 398 -14.56 9.84 -9.02
C ARG A 398 -15.91 10.56 -8.93
N GLN A 399 -16.05 11.71 -9.61
CA GLN A 399 -17.31 12.46 -9.67
C GLN A 399 -18.44 11.63 -10.28
N LEU A 400 -18.15 10.82 -11.31
CA LEU A 400 -19.12 9.90 -11.88
C LEU A 400 -19.59 8.85 -10.86
N TYR A 401 -18.65 8.22 -10.17
CA TYR A 401 -18.97 7.17 -9.19
C TYR A 401 -19.65 7.76 -7.94
N ASP A 402 -19.25 8.92 -7.46
CA ASP A 402 -19.92 9.61 -6.35
C ASP A 402 -21.40 9.89 -6.66
N LYS A 403 -21.68 10.20 -7.93
CA LYS A 403 -23.06 10.44 -8.40
C LYS A 403 -23.92 9.18 -8.53
N TYR A 404 -23.35 8.11 -9.10
CA TYR A 404 -24.10 6.91 -9.47
C TYR A 404 -23.92 5.73 -8.54
N LEU A 405 -22.85 5.69 -7.76
CA LEU A 405 -22.47 4.61 -6.84
C LEU A 405 -22.09 5.17 -5.46
N PRO A 406 -23.01 5.85 -4.76
CA PRO A 406 -22.68 6.43 -3.44
C PRO A 406 -22.07 5.39 -2.50
N GLY A 407 -20.94 5.73 -1.87
CA GLY A 407 -20.23 4.85 -0.95
C GLY A 407 -19.16 3.93 -1.60
N TRP A 408 -18.98 3.97 -2.91
CA TRP A 408 -17.99 3.14 -3.62
C TRP A 408 -16.55 3.27 -3.08
N SER A 409 -16.19 4.43 -2.57
CA SER A 409 -14.85 4.70 -2.04
C SER A 409 -14.59 3.96 -0.72
N ASN A 410 -15.63 3.69 0.08
CA ASN A 410 -15.54 2.93 1.33
C ASN A 410 -15.81 1.45 1.13
N ASP A 411 -16.63 1.09 0.15
CA ASP A 411 -16.88 -0.28 -0.28
C ASP A 411 -16.58 -0.41 -1.79
N PRO A 412 -15.34 -0.76 -2.17
CA PRO A 412 -14.97 -0.92 -3.59
C PRO A 412 -15.79 -2.00 -4.32
N ALA A 413 -16.41 -2.92 -3.61
CA ALA A 413 -17.31 -3.91 -4.23
C ALA A 413 -18.55 -3.27 -4.87
N MET A 414 -18.89 -2.04 -4.49
CA MET A 414 -19.95 -1.26 -5.15
C MET A 414 -19.63 -0.97 -6.63
N LEU A 415 -18.37 -0.96 -7.04
CA LEU A 415 -17.97 -0.76 -8.44
C LEU A 415 -18.51 -1.84 -9.39
N ARG A 416 -18.90 -3.02 -8.89
CA ARG A 416 -19.61 -4.03 -9.71
C ARG A 416 -20.95 -3.52 -10.28
N HIS A 417 -21.54 -2.51 -9.65
CA HIS A 417 -22.79 -1.90 -10.10
C HIS A 417 -22.57 -0.80 -11.16
N ALA A 418 -21.32 -0.52 -11.55
CA ALA A 418 -21.00 0.47 -12.58
C ALA A 418 -21.65 0.17 -13.94
N ILE A 419 -22.07 -1.09 -14.18
CA ILE A 419 -22.83 -1.49 -15.36
C ILE A 419 -24.18 -0.75 -15.49
N GLY A 420 -24.72 -0.23 -14.39
CA GLY A 420 -25.96 0.57 -14.36
C GLY A 420 -25.74 2.05 -14.67
N ILE A 421 -24.50 2.52 -14.79
CA ILE A 421 -24.22 3.91 -15.16
C ILE A 421 -24.60 4.14 -16.62
N PRO A 422 -25.31 5.24 -16.96
CA PRO A 422 -25.63 5.57 -18.35
C PRO A 422 -24.37 5.60 -19.22
N ARG A 423 -24.39 4.88 -20.34
CA ARG A 423 -23.22 4.75 -21.24
C ARG A 423 -22.64 6.10 -21.66
N GLN A 424 -23.51 7.07 -21.95
CA GLN A 424 -23.07 8.41 -22.33
C GLN A 424 -22.30 9.11 -21.20
N ALA A 425 -22.79 9.04 -19.95
CA ALA A 425 -22.12 9.64 -18.80
C ALA A 425 -20.74 9.00 -18.55
N PHE A 426 -20.62 7.68 -18.76
CA PHE A 426 -19.35 6.97 -18.67
C PHE A 426 -18.38 7.41 -19.77
N TRP A 427 -18.88 7.55 -21.01
CA TRP A 427 -18.08 7.99 -22.15
C TRP A 427 -17.61 9.43 -21.99
N ASP A 428 -18.47 10.34 -21.50
CA ASP A 428 -18.12 11.73 -21.24
C ASP A 428 -17.00 11.86 -20.20
N ALA A 429 -17.07 11.07 -19.12
CA ALA A 429 -16.00 11.01 -18.12
C ALA A 429 -14.67 10.48 -18.71
N HIS A 430 -14.73 9.47 -19.59
CA HIS A 430 -13.55 8.96 -20.30
C HIS A 430 -12.93 10.01 -21.21
N VAL A 431 -13.72 10.70 -22.02
CA VAL A 431 -13.25 11.76 -22.94
C VAL A 431 -12.58 12.88 -22.17
N GLN A 432 -13.16 13.32 -21.05
CA GLN A 432 -12.55 14.36 -20.21
C GLN A 432 -11.21 13.89 -19.59
N ALA A 433 -11.13 12.64 -19.10
CA ALA A 433 -9.89 12.08 -18.57
C ALA A 433 -8.81 11.99 -19.66
N LYS A 434 -9.18 11.54 -20.86
CA LYS A 434 -8.29 11.45 -22.02
C LYS A 434 -7.79 12.81 -22.45
N SER A 435 -8.65 13.82 -22.51
CA SER A 435 -8.24 15.19 -22.86
C SER A 435 -7.18 15.73 -21.92
N ARG A 436 -7.32 15.53 -20.59
CA ARG A 436 -6.30 15.93 -19.62
C ARG A 436 -4.96 15.20 -19.82
N LEU A 437 -4.99 13.91 -20.19
CA LEU A 437 -3.78 13.17 -20.54
C LEU A 437 -3.10 13.73 -21.79
N ILE A 438 -3.88 14.02 -22.83
CA ILE A 438 -3.38 14.61 -24.08
C ILE A 438 -2.73 15.97 -23.82
N ASP A 439 -3.37 16.82 -23.01
CA ASP A 439 -2.83 18.14 -22.64
C ASP A 439 -1.49 17.98 -21.89
N LEU A 440 -1.39 17.04 -20.95
CA LEU A 440 -0.14 16.75 -20.24
C LEU A 440 0.97 16.25 -21.18
N VAL A 441 0.63 15.39 -22.14
CA VAL A 441 1.60 14.90 -23.14
C VAL A 441 2.09 16.06 -24.00
N ARG A 442 1.17 16.90 -24.50
CA ARG A 442 1.53 18.10 -25.30
C ARG A 442 2.44 19.05 -24.51
N GLU A 443 2.10 19.33 -23.24
CA GLU A 443 2.91 20.21 -22.38
C GLU A 443 4.33 19.69 -22.19
N ARG A 444 4.48 18.37 -21.98
CA ARG A 444 5.78 17.77 -21.65
C ARG A 444 6.64 17.43 -22.87
N THR A 445 6.05 17.14 -24.00
CA THR A 445 6.75 16.58 -25.16
C THR A 445 6.59 17.41 -26.44
N GLY A 446 5.66 18.36 -26.48
CA GLY A 446 5.26 19.07 -27.70
C GLY A 446 4.48 18.23 -28.72
N VAL A 447 4.21 16.94 -28.40
CA VAL A 447 3.49 16.03 -29.31
C VAL A 447 1.98 16.24 -29.17
N GLU A 448 1.32 16.46 -30.30
CA GLU A 448 -0.14 16.56 -30.36
C GLU A 448 -0.77 15.20 -30.67
N LEU A 449 -1.54 14.69 -29.71
CA LEU A 449 -2.36 13.49 -29.88
C LEU A 449 -3.81 13.88 -30.17
N LYS A 450 -4.49 13.10 -31.02
CA LYS A 450 -5.89 13.34 -31.38
C LYS A 450 -6.82 12.67 -30.36
N PRO A 451 -7.84 13.38 -29.85
CA PRO A 451 -8.74 12.83 -28.81
C PRO A 451 -9.66 11.71 -29.34
N ASP A 452 -9.95 11.68 -30.64
CA ASP A 452 -10.79 10.68 -31.31
C ASP A 452 -10.05 9.41 -31.72
N VAL A 453 -8.71 9.39 -31.65
CA VAL A 453 -7.88 8.23 -32.00
C VAL A 453 -7.62 7.37 -30.75
N LEU A 454 -7.73 6.03 -30.90
CA LEU A 454 -7.37 5.08 -29.83
C LEU A 454 -5.95 5.35 -29.33
N THR A 455 -5.81 5.54 -28.03
CA THR A 455 -4.51 5.78 -27.38
C THR A 455 -4.18 4.61 -26.46
N ILE A 456 -3.08 3.90 -26.75
CA ILE A 456 -2.58 2.78 -25.96
C ILE A 456 -1.29 3.22 -25.26
N VAL A 457 -1.19 2.95 -23.95
CA VAL A 457 -0.01 3.31 -23.14
C VAL A 457 0.62 2.06 -22.56
N PHE A 458 1.93 1.90 -22.77
CA PHE A 458 2.76 0.92 -22.08
C PHE A 458 3.72 1.66 -21.13
N ALA A 459 3.51 1.51 -19.81
CA ALA A 459 4.28 2.21 -18.77
C ALA A 459 4.84 1.19 -17.76
N ARG A 460 5.97 0.57 -18.08
CA ARG A 460 6.65 -0.43 -17.24
C ARG A 460 8.17 -0.28 -17.37
N ARG A 461 8.92 -0.73 -16.37
CA ARG A 461 10.38 -0.86 -16.47
C ARG A 461 10.75 -1.76 -17.67
N ALA A 462 11.71 -1.34 -18.49
CA ALA A 462 12.18 -2.08 -19.67
C ALA A 462 13.09 -3.24 -19.25
N THR A 463 12.49 -4.33 -18.75
CA THR A 463 13.17 -5.58 -18.40
C THR A 463 12.62 -6.71 -19.27
N ALA A 464 13.44 -7.70 -19.61
CA ALA A 464 13.08 -8.78 -20.55
C ALA A 464 11.76 -9.48 -20.17
N TYR A 465 11.56 -9.81 -18.89
CA TYR A 465 10.34 -10.50 -18.45
C TYR A 465 9.06 -9.64 -18.52
N LYS A 466 9.16 -8.31 -18.66
CA LYS A 466 8.02 -7.40 -18.86
C LYS A 466 7.53 -7.37 -20.30
N ARG A 467 8.32 -7.90 -21.25
CA ARG A 467 7.97 -8.10 -22.67
C ARG A 467 7.38 -6.82 -23.30
N ALA A 468 8.11 -5.71 -23.22
CA ALA A 468 7.67 -4.42 -23.75
C ALA A 468 7.44 -4.45 -25.28
N ASP A 469 8.14 -5.33 -25.98
CA ASP A 469 8.07 -5.58 -27.40
C ASP A 469 6.76 -6.21 -27.89
N LEU A 470 5.98 -6.84 -27.00
CA LEU A 470 4.69 -7.43 -27.37
C LEU A 470 3.68 -6.43 -27.94
N VAL A 471 3.81 -5.14 -27.61
CA VAL A 471 2.95 -4.08 -28.17
C VAL A 471 3.14 -3.93 -29.69
N PHE A 472 4.31 -4.37 -30.21
CA PHE A 472 4.72 -4.24 -31.61
C PHE A 472 4.79 -5.60 -32.33
N SER A 473 4.35 -6.69 -31.72
CA SER A 473 4.55 -8.04 -32.24
C SER A 473 3.52 -8.48 -33.27
N ASP A 474 2.44 -7.69 -33.51
CA ASP A 474 1.41 -7.96 -34.54
C ASP A 474 0.80 -6.65 -35.10
#